data_8968164bf4658d0cfb9c601c2994128c
#
_entry.id   8968164bf4658d0cfb9c601c2994128c
#
_cell.length_a   1.000
_cell.length_b   1.000
_cell.length_c   1.000
_cell.angle_alpha   90.00
_cell.angle_beta   90.00
_cell.angle_gamma   90.00
#
_symmetry.space_group_name_H-M   'P 1'
#
loop_
_entity.id
_entity.type
_entity.pdbx_description
1 polymer ?
#
loop_
_entity_poly.entity_id
_entity_poly.type
_entity_poly.pdbx_seq_one_letter_code
_entity_poly.pdbx_strand_id
1 'polypeptide(L)'
;VEFQLRSIPLLSRVGADRADQLRTDVEAAAAGWAEAALLRIDSRNQVLAADGRVVLGEAAALGDKPPPEAVFLGRIEGGRHVWAIRSALEPHEDPNMRAEVVDLRRLGRIIDDTSGQLVSLATALLNWHDSSRFSAVDGTPTKPARAGWSRVNPITGREEFPRIDPAVICLVHDGGDRAVLARQAGWPQRMFSLLAGFVEAGESFEVCVAREIREEIGLTVRDVRYLGSQPWPFPRSLMVGFHALADPDQKFSFNDGEIAEAAWFTREEVRAALEAGDWTSGAESKLLLPGSISIARVIIESWAAHD
;
A
#
# COMPACT_ATOMS: atom_id res chain seq x y z
N VAL A 1 13.29 1.48 -24.64
CA VAL A 1 12.36 2.60 -24.55
C VAL A 1 12.23 3.00 -23.09
N GLU A 2 12.47 4.26 -22.76
CA GLU A 2 12.38 4.78 -21.40
C GLU A 2 10.97 5.37 -21.22
N PHE A 3 10.16 4.82 -20.32
CA PHE A 3 8.83 5.34 -20.00
C PHE A 3 8.73 5.82 -18.56
N GLN A 4 7.76 6.65 -18.26
CA GLN A 4 7.45 7.17 -16.92
C GLN A 4 6.02 6.80 -16.53
N LEU A 5 5.72 6.82 -15.25
CA LEU A 5 4.35 6.63 -14.78
C LEU A 5 3.43 7.74 -15.32
N ARG A 6 2.31 7.37 -15.91
CA ARG A 6 1.29 8.32 -16.42
C ARG A 6 0.46 8.95 -15.32
N SER A 7 0.43 8.34 -14.15
CA SER A 7 -0.30 8.86 -12.98
C SER A 7 0.42 8.49 -11.69
N ILE A 8 0.17 9.26 -10.65
CA ILE A 8 0.61 8.94 -9.29
C ILE A 8 -0.19 7.72 -8.81
N PRO A 9 0.47 6.65 -8.29
CA PRO A 9 -0.22 5.51 -7.71
C PRO A 9 -1.21 5.94 -6.62
N LEU A 10 -2.36 5.27 -6.53
CA LEU A 10 -3.50 5.72 -5.72
C LEU A 10 -3.14 6.04 -4.27
N LEU A 11 -2.44 5.14 -3.58
CA LEU A 11 -2.07 5.33 -2.17
C LEU A 11 -0.87 6.28 -1.95
N SER A 12 -0.30 6.81 -3.02
CA SER A 12 0.80 7.81 -2.97
C SER A 12 0.31 9.24 -3.14
N ARG A 13 -0.98 9.43 -3.42
CA ARG A 13 -1.58 10.74 -3.58
C ARG A 13 -1.76 11.42 -2.23
N VAL A 14 -1.71 12.74 -2.24
CA VAL A 14 -1.81 13.57 -1.03
C VAL A 14 -3.20 14.20 -0.98
N GLY A 15 -3.92 13.95 0.11
CA GLY A 15 -5.26 14.51 0.34
C GLY A 15 -5.43 15.09 1.74
N ALA A 16 -4.48 14.88 2.66
CA ALA A 16 -4.50 15.40 4.01
C ALA A 16 -3.11 15.92 4.44
N ASP A 17 -3.07 17.00 5.20
CA ASP A 17 -1.87 17.51 5.84
C ASP A 17 -1.52 16.63 7.05
N ARG A 18 -0.33 16.03 7.04
CA ARG A 18 0.13 15.18 8.16
C ARG A 18 0.45 15.94 9.43
N ALA A 19 0.50 17.27 9.40
CA ALA A 19 0.67 18.18 10.53
C ALA A 19 1.74 17.69 11.53
N ASP A 20 2.98 17.49 11.06
CA ASP A 20 4.08 16.87 11.82
C ASP A 20 4.39 17.59 13.14
N GLN A 21 4.22 18.89 13.18
CA GLN A 21 4.38 19.71 14.39
C GLN A 21 3.45 19.27 15.53
N LEU A 22 2.21 18.87 15.21
CA LEU A 22 1.25 18.38 16.21
C LEU A 22 1.60 17.00 16.76
N ARG A 23 2.45 16.23 16.07
CA ARG A 23 2.89 14.92 16.59
C ARG A 23 3.85 15.03 17.76
N THR A 24 4.60 16.13 17.82
CA THR A 24 5.53 16.42 18.91
C THR A 24 4.88 17.23 20.02
N ASP A 25 3.85 17.99 19.71
CA ASP A 25 3.01 18.72 20.68
C ASP A 25 1.69 17.96 20.89
N VAL A 26 1.73 16.94 21.74
CA VAL A 26 0.58 16.06 22.02
C VAL A 26 -0.59 16.82 22.63
N GLU A 27 -0.33 17.90 23.38
CA GLU A 27 -1.38 18.74 23.96
C GLU A 27 -2.10 19.54 22.87
N ALA A 28 -1.36 20.14 21.94
CA ALA A 28 -1.96 20.82 20.79
C ALA A 28 -2.73 19.87 19.88
N ALA A 29 -2.22 18.65 19.66
CA ALA A 29 -2.96 17.62 18.93
C ALA A 29 -4.27 17.26 19.64
N ALA A 30 -4.24 17.06 20.96
CA ALA A 30 -5.40 16.71 21.77
C ALA A 30 -6.41 17.86 21.90
N ALA A 31 -5.98 19.12 21.84
CA ALA A 31 -6.86 20.28 21.90
C ALA A 31 -7.90 20.30 20.76
N GLY A 32 -7.56 19.73 19.59
CA GLY A 32 -8.50 19.60 18.49
C GLY A 32 -9.43 18.39 18.57
N TRP A 33 -9.39 17.57 19.64
CA TRP A 33 -10.13 16.31 19.74
C TRP A 33 -11.65 16.49 19.73
N ALA A 34 -12.16 17.48 20.42
CA ALA A 34 -13.61 17.69 20.56
C ALA A 34 -14.34 17.87 19.22
N GLU A 35 -13.64 18.41 18.22
CA GLU A 35 -14.17 18.64 16.86
C GLU A 35 -13.53 17.68 15.83
N ALA A 36 -12.71 16.76 16.27
CA ALA A 36 -11.98 15.89 15.37
C ALA A 36 -12.88 14.84 14.72
N ALA A 37 -12.53 14.50 13.50
CA ALA A 37 -13.07 13.32 12.83
C ALA A 37 -12.35 12.05 13.31
N LEU A 38 -13.09 10.95 13.39
CA LEU A 38 -12.60 9.65 13.83
C LEU A 38 -12.74 8.61 12.72
N LEU A 39 -11.61 8.02 12.31
CA LEU A 39 -11.58 6.85 11.44
C LEU A 39 -11.53 5.57 12.28
N ARG A 40 -12.53 4.72 12.15
CA ARG A 40 -12.56 3.40 12.78
C ARG A 40 -12.04 2.34 11.80
N ILE A 41 -11.10 1.52 12.26
CA ILE A 41 -10.57 0.37 11.50
C ILE A 41 -10.72 -0.88 12.36
N ASP A 42 -11.34 -1.93 11.82
CA ASP A 42 -11.51 -3.18 12.57
C ASP A 42 -10.23 -4.04 12.59
N SER A 43 -10.27 -5.16 13.30
CA SER A 43 -9.13 -6.10 13.42
C SER A 43 -8.74 -6.78 12.11
N ARG A 44 -9.56 -6.68 11.06
CA ARG A 44 -9.30 -7.19 9.71
C ARG A 44 -8.83 -6.11 8.73
N ASN A 45 -8.53 -4.90 9.23
CA ASN A 45 -8.21 -3.72 8.43
C ASN A 45 -9.35 -3.29 7.48
N GLN A 46 -10.59 -3.47 7.92
CA GLN A 46 -11.77 -3.02 7.21
C GLN A 46 -12.24 -1.65 7.75
N VAL A 47 -12.87 -0.88 6.89
CA VAL A 47 -13.45 0.44 7.18
C VAL A 47 -14.89 0.48 6.69
N LEU A 48 -15.67 1.44 7.17
CA LEU A 48 -16.91 1.84 6.52
C LEU A 48 -16.61 2.82 5.39
N ALA A 49 -17.22 2.59 4.24
CA ALA A 49 -17.14 3.51 3.11
C ALA A 49 -18.53 3.73 2.49
N ALA A 50 -18.75 4.93 1.99
CA ALA A 50 -19.94 5.32 1.25
C ALA A 50 -19.54 6.30 0.14
N ASP A 51 -20.15 6.18 -1.03
CA ASP A 51 -19.95 7.11 -2.16
C ASP A 51 -18.47 7.40 -2.51
N GLY A 52 -17.63 6.37 -2.42
CA GLY A 52 -16.20 6.48 -2.73
C GLY A 52 -15.35 7.18 -1.66
N ARG A 53 -15.87 7.33 -0.45
CA ARG A 53 -15.18 7.95 0.69
C ARG A 53 -15.27 7.07 1.92
N VAL A 54 -14.26 7.17 2.77
CA VAL A 54 -14.36 6.55 4.10
C VAL A 54 -15.36 7.34 4.97
N VAL A 55 -16.12 6.61 5.73
CA VAL A 55 -17.04 7.22 6.71
C VAL A 55 -16.25 7.57 7.96
N LEU A 56 -16.27 8.86 8.30
CA LEU A 56 -15.66 9.39 9.50
C LEU A 56 -16.75 9.67 10.53
N GLY A 57 -16.56 9.19 11.75
CA GLY A 57 -17.39 9.55 12.90
C GLY A 57 -16.84 10.76 13.64
N GLU A 58 -17.46 11.10 14.78
CA GLU A 58 -17.02 12.14 15.68
C GLU A 58 -16.12 11.57 16.77
N ALA A 59 -14.93 12.16 16.97
CA ALA A 59 -13.97 11.69 17.97
C ALA A 59 -14.53 11.85 19.40
N ALA A 60 -15.30 12.90 19.64
CA ALA A 60 -15.95 13.18 20.91
C ALA A 60 -16.88 12.06 21.39
N ALA A 61 -17.38 11.19 20.51
CA ALA A 61 -18.16 10.01 20.88
C ALA A 61 -17.37 9.01 21.76
N LEU A 62 -16.02 9.09 21.78
CA LEU A 62 -15.17 8.28 22.65
C LEU A 62 -14.81 8.94 23.99
N GLY A 63 -15.27 10.17 24.22
CA GLY A 63 -15.00 10.95 25.43
C GLY A 63 -14.29 12.27 25.13
N ASP A 64 -13.94 12.99 26.19
CA ASP A 64 -13.41 14.37 26.12
C ASP A 64 -11.91 14.43 25.65
N LYS A 65 -11.22 13.32 25.61
CA LYS A 65 -9.79 13.26 25.26
C LYS A 65 -9.49 12.03 24.41
N PRO A 66 -8.42 12.10 23.58
CA PRO A 66 -7.98 10.94 22.81
C PRO A 66 -7.64 9.76 23.75
N PRO A 67 -8.21 8.58 23.53
CA PRO A 67 -7.74 7.39 24.24
C PRO A 67 -6.28 7.07 23.83
N PRO A 68 -5.50 6.42 24.73
CA PRO A 68 -4.07 6.16 24.49
C PRO A 68 -3.77 5.40 23.19
N GLU A 69 -4.74 4.61 22.70
CA GLU A 69 -4.63 3.80 21.48
C GLU A 69 -4.95 4.59 20.21
N ALA A 70 -5.52 5.78 20.34
CA ALA A 70 -5.83 6.60 19.17
C ALA A 70 -4.55 7.15 18.54
N VAL A 71 -4.52 7.16 17.20
CA VAL A 71 -3.41 7.68 16.41
C VAL A 71 -3.84 8.92 15.64
N PHE A 72 -3.07 9.99 15.73
CA PHE A 72 -3.32 11.23 15.00
C PHE A 72 -2.88 11.07 13.54
N LEU A 73 -3.77 11.31 12.59
CA LEU A 73 -3.48 11.17 11.16
C LEU A 73 -3.10 12.48 10.50
N GLY A 74 -3.47 13.62 11.10
CA GLY A 74 -3.24 14.93 10.52
C GLY A 74 -4.51 15.77 10.46
N ARG A 75 -4.58 16.66 9.46
CA ARG A 75 -5.69 17.58 9.23
C ARG A 75 -6.23 17.43 7.82
N ILE A 76 -7.54 17.44 7.68
CA ILE A 76 -8.25 17.54 6.40
C ILE A 76 -8.66 18.98 6.12
N GLU A 77 -9.35 19.18 5.00
CA GLU A 77 -9.88 20.49 4.59
C GLU A 77 -10.58 21.21 5.73
N GLY A 78 -10.37 22.53 5.85
CA GLY A 78 -10.87 23.35 6.96
C GLY A 78 -10.03 23.22 8.25
N GLY A 79 -8.91 22.48 8.24
CA GLY A 79 -8.02 22.32 9.40
C GLY A 79 -8.53 21.32 10.44
N ARG A 80 -9.62 20.60 10.18
CA ARG A 80 -10.20 19.60 11.07
C ARG A 80 -9.22 18.47 11.33
N HIS A 81 -8.97 18.14 12.61
CA HIS A 81 -8.13 17.03 13.00
C HIS A 81 -8.77 15.69 12.63
N VAL A 82 -7.94 14.71 12.27
CA VAL A 82 -8.40 13.34 12.05
C VAL A 82 -7.57 12.40 12.91
N TRP A 83 -8.27 11.55 13.64
CA TRP A 83 -7.69 10.49 14.44
C TRP A 83 -8.19 9.13 13.95
N ALA A 84 -7.45 8.09 14.23
CA ALA A 84 -7.90 6.72 13.98
C ALA A 84 -7.77 5.86 15.22
N ILE A 85 -8.63 4.82 15.29
CA ILE A 85 -8.60 3.85 16.37
C ILE A 85 -8.93 2.45 15.83
N ARG A 86 -8.35 1.43 16.48
CA ARG A 86 -8.74 0.04 16.29
C ARG A 86 -10.03 -0.23 17.10
N SER A 87 -11.14 -0.43 16.42
CA SER A 87 -12.43 -0.73 17.06
C SER A 87 -13.35 -1.54 16.13
N ALA A 88 -14.41 -2.09 16.68
CA ALA A 88 -15.50 -2.60 15.88
C ALA A 88 -16.09 -1.49 15.00
N LEU A 89 -16.57 -1.86 13.81
CA LEU A 89 -17.29 -0.96 12.92
C LEU A 89 -18.76 -0.94 13.34
N GLU A 90 -19.25 0.22 13.71
CA GLU A 90 -20.64 0.43 14.04
C GLU A 90 -21.40 0.92 12.81
N PRO A 91 -22.67 0.51 12.60
CA PRO A 91 -23.49 1.06 11.54
C PRO A 91 -23.51 2.59 11.63
N HIS A 92 -23.52 3.27 10.48
CA HIS A 92 -23.64 4.71 10.45
C HIS A 92 -25.01 5.15 11.01
N GLU A 93 -25.04 6.26 11.78
CA GLU A 93 -26.26 6.75 12.42
C GLU A 93 -27.32 7.23 11.43
N ASP A 94 -26.92 7.72 10.24
CA ASP A 94 -27.85 8.08 9.18
C ASP A 94 -28.32 6.82 8.43
N PRO A 95 -29.62 6.45 8.57
CA PRO A 95 -30.19 5.29 7.91
C PRO A 95 -30.26 5.42 6.38
N ASN A 96 -30.08 6.62 5.84
CA ASN A 96 -30.08 6.87 4.39
C ASN A 96 -28.66 6.67 3.80
N MET A 97 -27.62 6.66 4.61
CA MET A 97 -26.26 6.42 4.15
C MET A 97 -26.06 4.93 3.90
N ARG A 98 -25.86 4.56 2.64
CA ARG A 98 -25.49 3.19 2.24
C ARG A 98 -24.00 2.96 2.45
N ALA A 99 -23.60 2.82 3.71
CA ALA A 99 -22.23 2.49 4.07
C ALA A 99 -21.99 0.97 3.95
N GLU A 100 -20.87 0.60 3.34
CA GLU A 100 -20.44 -0.79 3.21
C GLU A 100 -19.15 -1.00 4.01
N VAL A 101 -19.00 -2.20 4.59
CA VAL A 101 -17.74 -2.63 5.20
C VAL A 101 -16.80 -3.10 4.09
N VAL A 102 -15.68 -2.45 3.95
CA VAL A 102 -14.74 -2.71 2.85
C VAL A 102 -13.29 -2.78 3.33
N ASP A 103 -12.54 -3.66 2.70
CA ASP A 103 -11.09 -3.73 2.79
C ASP A 103 -10.46 -2.70 1.84
N LEU A 104 -9.36 -2.05 2.24
CA LEU A 104 -8.67 -1.07 1.40
C LEU A 104 -8.30 -1.61 0.02
N ARG A 105 -7.96 -2.90 -0.10
CA ARG A 105 -7.66 -3.54 -1.40
C ARG A 105 -8.85 -3.55 -2.37
N ARG A 106 -10.08 -3.50 -1.85
CA ARG A 106 -11.31 -3.47 -2.64
C ARG A 106 -11.80 -2.07 -2.95
N LEU A 107 -11.37 -1.06 -2.16
CA LEU A 107 -11.71 0.35 -2.37
C LEU A 107 -11.04 0.99 -3.59
N GLY A 108 -10.03 0.37 -4.16
CA GLY A 108 -9.07 0.98 -5.09
C GLY A 108 -9.62 1.65 -6.35
N ARG A 109 -10.90 1.43 -6.71
CA ARG A 109 -11.51 2.10 -7.87
C ARG A 109 -12.34 3.34 -7.53
N ILE A 110 -12.67 3.51 -6.27
CA ILE A 110 -13.74 4.44 -5.85
C ILE A 110 -13.32 5.35 -4.69
N ILE A 111 -12.10 5.25 -4.20
CA ILE A 111 -11.68 6.02 -3.04
C ILE A 111 -11.04 7.35 -3.49
N ASP A 112 -11.47 8.47 -2.87
CA ASP A 112 -10.82 9.75 -3.07
C ASP A 112 -9.41 9.77 -2.45
N ASP A 113 -8.60 10.74 -2.85
CA ASP A 113 -7.19 10.84 -2.44
C ASP A 113 -7.04 11.02 -0.92
N THR A 114 -7.94 11.76 -0.28
CA THR A 114 -7.95 11.98 1.17
C THR A 114 -8.25 10.68 1.91
N SER A 115 -9.32 9.99 1.54
CA SER A 115 -9.68 8.70 2.12
C SER A 115 -8.60 7.65 1.93
N GLY A 116 -8.00 7.57 0.73
CA GLY A 116 -6.90 6.66 0.42
C GLY A 116 -5.70 6.88 1.32
N GLN A 117 -5.29 8.14 1.49
CA GLN A 117 -4.18 8.51 2.37
C GLN A 117 -4.49 8.20 3.84
N LEU A 118 -5.68 8.59 4.34
CA LEU A 118 -6.07 8.37 5.74
C LEU A 118 -6.12 6.89 6.09
N VAL A 119 -6.77 6.06 5.27
CA VAL A 119 -6.87 4.61 5.52
C VAL A 119 -5.51 3.94 5.43
N SER A 120 -4.69 4.30 4.42
CA SER A 120 -3.33 3.77 4.28
C SER A 120 -2.47 4.08 5.51
N LEU A 121 -2.49 5.33 5.96
CA LEU A 121 -1.73 5.78 7.13
C LEU A 121 -2.21 5.13 8.41
N ALA A 122 -3.53 5.14 8.65
CA ALA A 122 -4.13 4.54 9.83
C ALA A 122 -3.86 3.03 9.91
N THR A 123 -4.02 2.31 8.79
CA THR A 123 -3.73 0.87 8.72
C THR A 123 -2.25 0.60 9.05
N ALA A 124 -1.32 1.37 8.49
CA ALA A 124 0.11 1.20 8.76
C ALA A 124 0.45 1.42 10.24
N LEU A 125 -0.05 2.51 10.85
CA LEU A 125 0.21 2.82 12.25
C LEU A 125 -0.44 1.82 13.20
N LEU A 126 -1.71 1.48 13.00
CA LEU A 126 -2.44 0.56 13.86
C LEU A 126 -1.89 -0.86 13.79
N ASN A 127 -1.56 -1.38 12.58
CA ASN A 127 -0.89 -2.67 12.43
C ASN A 127 0.46 -2.71 13.15
N TRP A 128 1.21 -1.61 13.09
CA TRP A 128 2.47 -1.51 13.83
C TRP A 128 2.24 -1.51 15.33
N HIS A 129 1.29 -0.74 15.86
CA HIS A 129 0.95 -0.75 17.28
C HIS A 129 0.52 -2.12 17.78
N ASP A 130 -0.26 -2.85 17.00
CA ASP A 130 -0.71 -4.20 17.33
C ASP A 130 0.45 -5.20 17.47
N SER A 131 1.50 -5.04 16.64
CA SER A 131 2.65 -5.96 16.59
C SER A 131 3.86 -5.52 17.42
N SER A 132 3.88 -4.28 17.94
CA SER A 132 5.08 -3.67 18.55
C SER A 132 4.86 -3.26 20.00
N ARG A 133 4.09 -4.05 20.75
CA ARG A 133 3.74 -3.77 22.16
C ARG A 133 4.92 -3.87 23.13
N PHE A 134 5.98 -4.53 22.72
CA PHE A 134 7.19 -4.75 23.50
C PHE A 134 8.42 -4.21 22.76
N SER A 135 9.37 -3.67 23.52
CA SER A 135 10.66 -3.24 22.96
C SER A 135 11.42 -4.42 22.35
N ALA A 136 11.89 -4.26 21.12
CA ALA A 136 12.68 -5.27 20.43
C ALA A 136 14.08 -5.46 21.06
N VAL A 137 14.51 -4.57 21.97
CA VAL A 137 15.83 -4.60 22.58
C VAL A 137 15.86 -5.41 23.88
N ASP A 138 14.84 -5.23 24.72
CA ASP A 138 14.84 -5.76 26.09
C ASP A 138 13.52 -6.42 26.51
N GLY A 139 12.53 -6.46 25.61
CA GLY A 139 11.22 -7.05 25.90
C GLY A 139 10.33 -6.22 26.84
N THR A 140 10.73 -5.00 27.21
CA THR A 140 9.91 -4.14 28.08
C THR A 140 8.64 -3.71 27.36
N PRO A 141 7.45 -3.74 28.04
CA PRO A 141 6.23 -3.19 27.47
C PRO A 141 6.38 -1.70 27.13
N THR A 142 6.07 -1.31 25.91
CA THR A 142 6.17 0.07 25.43
C THR A 142 4.82 0.78 25.49
N LYS A 143 4.83 2.11 25.48
CA LYS A 143 3.62 2.95 25.46
C LYS A 143 3.59 3.80 24.21
N PRO A 144 2.39 4.06 23.61
CA PRO A 144 2.26 5.02 22.53
C PRO A 144 2.77 6.41 22.94
N ALA A 145 3.42 7.09 22.02
CA ALA A 145 3.95 8.44 22.16
C ALA A 145 3.76 9.22 20.85
N ARG A 146 4.04 10.52 20.86
CA ARG A 146 3.89 11.40 19.67
C ARG A 146 2.54 11.25 18.96
N ALA A 147 1.46 11.28 19.73
CA ALA A 147 0.11 11.09 19.21
C ALA A 147 -0.04 9.80 18.34
N GLY A 148 0.63 8.72 18.73
CA GLY A 148 0.61 7.42 18.04
C GLY A 148 1.67 7.22 16.95
N TRP A 149 2.61 8.17 16.76
CA TRP A 149 3.67 8.04 15.74
C TRP A 149 4.95 7.40 16.23
N SER A 150 5.03 7.11 17.52
CA SER A 150 6.11 6.31 18.12
C SER A 150 5.59 5.53 19.32
N ARG A 151 6.43 4.68 19.86
CA ARG A 151 6.26 4.03 21.15
C ARG A 151 7.51 4.27 21.99
N VAL A 152 7.34 4.43 23.28
CA VAL A 152 8.44 4.68 24.21
C VAL A 152 8.56 3.55 25.23
N ASN A 153 9.77 3.10 25.47
CA ASN A 153 10.10 2.25 26.62
C ASN A 153 10.10 3.13 27.89
N PRO A 154 9.18 2.90 28.85
CA PRO A 154 9.01 3.79 30.01
C PRO A 154 10.15 3.72 31.02
N ILE A 155 11.02 2.69 30.93
CA ILE A 155 12.17 2.51 31.83
C ILE A 155 13.38 3.25 31.29
N THR A 156 13.68 3.08 29.99
CA THR A 156 14.91 3.62 29.37
C THR A 156 14.69 4.94 28.65
N GLY A 157 13.44 5.35 28.39
CA GLY A 157 13.10 6.51 27.56
C GLY A 157 13.36 6.29 26.07
N ARG A 158 13.79 5.09 25.64
CA ARG A 158 14.06 4.80 24.24
C ARG A 158 12.77 4.84 23.43
N GLU A 159 12.80 5.59 22.35
CA GLU A 159 11.72 5.66 21.34
C GLU A 159 11.92 4.64 20.24
N GLU A 160 10.83 4.02 19.81
CA GLU A 160 10.75 3.12 18.67
C GLU A 160 9.72 3.69 17.68
N PHE A 161 10.03 3.55 16.39
CA PHE A 161 9.23 4.11 15.30
C PHE A 161 8.63 3.01 14.43
N PRO A 162 7.56 3.30 13.66
CA PRO A 162 6.96 2.33 12.76
C PRO A 162 7.98 1.73 11.80
N ARG A 163 8.01 0.40 11.75
CA ARG A 163 8.81 -0.34 10.78
C ARG A 163 8.11 -0.35 9.42
N ILE A 164 8.87 -0.10 8.38
CA ILE A 164 8.46 -0.18 7.00
C ILE A 164 9.40 -1.15 6.29
N ASP A 165 8.86 -2.15 5.59
CA ASP A 165 9.63 -3.14 4.85
C ASP A 165 9.61 -2.75 3.37
N PRO A 166 10.76 -2.32 2.78
CA PRO A 166 10.81 -1.99 1.37
C PRO A 166 10.78 -3.27 0.52
N ALA A 167 10.02 -3.22 -0.57
CA ALA A 167 9.96 -4.27 -1.58
C ALA A 167 10.02 -3.63 -2.96
N VAL A 168 10.82 -4.20 -3.85
CA VAL A 168 10.87 -3.77 -5.25
C VAL A 168 9.73 -4.42 -6.02
N ILE A 169 9.26 -3.77 -7.08
CA ILE A 169 8.37 -4.33 -8.07
C ILE A 169 8.82 -3.85 -9.45
N CYS A 170 9.01 -4.76 -10.39
CA CYS A 170 9.67 -4.45 -11.64
C CYS A 170 8.92 -4.99 -12.87
N LEU A 171 8.71 -4.11 -13.85
CA LEU A 171 8.32 -4.50 -15.20
C LEU A 171 9.58 -4.78 -16.02
N VAL A 172 9.79 -6.05 -16.38
CA VAL A 172 10.86 -6.47 -17.27
C VAL A 172 10.35 -6.42 -18.72
N HIS A 173 11.09 -5.76 -19.61
CA HIS A 173 10.71 -5.65 -21.04
C HIS A 173 11.91 -5.81 -21.97
N ASP A 174 11.65 -6.10 -23.26
CA ASP A 174 12.70 -6.34 -24.26
C ASP A 174 13.24 -5.04 -24.92
N GLY A 175 12.74 -3.90 -24.50
CA GLY A 175 13.03 -2.60 -25.13
C GLY A 175 12.16 -2.30 -26.34
N GLY A 176 11.34 -3.24 -26.77
CA GLY A 176 10.37 -3.17 -27.87
C GLY A 176 8.94 -3.30 -27.39
N ASP A 177 8.27 -4.31 -27.90
CA ASP A 177 6.82 -4.50 -27.75
C ASP A 177 6.41 -5.57 -26.73
N ARG A 178 7.35 -6.20 -26.01
CA ARG A 178 7.06 -7.30 -25.10
C ARG A 178 7.49 -6.99 -23.67
N ALA A 179 6.67 -7.39 -22.70
CA ALA A 179 7.00 -7.37 -21.28
C ALA A 179 6.71 -8.73 -20.63
N VAL A 180 7.43 -9.02 -19.56
CA VAL A 180 7.24 -10.22 -18.76
C VAL A 180 6.16 -9.96 -17.72
N LEU A 181 5.18 -10.87 -17.68
CA LEU A 181 4.26 -10.99 -16.54
C LEU A 181 4.40 -12.40 -15.97
N ALA A 182 4.22 -12.50 -14.65
CA ALA A 182 4.38 -13.73 -13.91
C ALA A 182 3.17 -14.02 -13.02
N ARG A 183 2.99 -15.30 -12.70
CA ARG A 183 1.92 -15.82 -11.85
C ARG A 183 2.52 -16.64 -10.70
N GLN A 184 2.21 -16.27 -9.49
CA GLN A 184 2.59 -17.05 -8.32
C GLN A 184 1.81 -18.37 -8.25
N ALA A 185 2.42 -19.39 -7.65
CA ALA A 185 1.85 -20.74 -7.57
C ALA A 185 0.48 -20.80 -6.89
N GLY A 186 0.22 -19.91 -5.93
CA GLY A 186 -1.07 -19.83 -5.22
C GLY A 186 -2.18 -19.05 -5.94
N TRP A 187 -1.89 -18.41 -7.09
CA TRP A 187 -2.87 -17.60 -7.80
C TRP A 187 -3.65 -18.41 -8.84
N PRO A 188 -4.90 -18.00 -9.15
CA PRO A 188 -5.66 -18.57 -10.26
C PRO A 188 -4.88 -18.46 -11.59
N GLN A 189 -5.09 -19.42 -12.48
CA GLN A 189 -4.31 -19.57 -13.73
C GLN A 189 -4.28 -18.35 -14.65
N ARG A 190 -5.22 -17.43 -14.53
CA ARG A 190 -5.33 -16.24 -15.39
C ARG A 190 -4.79 -14.95 -14.77
N MET A 191 -4.41 -15.00 -13.48
CA MET A 191 -3.97 -13.82 -12.74
C MET A 191 -2.46 -13.66 -12.85
N PHE A 192 -2.03 -12.64 -13.58
CA PHE A 192 -0.62 -12.29 -13.76
C PHE A 192 -0.32 -10.91 -13.20
N SER A 193 0.89 -10.70 -12.76
CA SER A 193 1.41 -9.42 -12.26
C SER A 193 2.88 -9.24 -12.62
N LEU A 194 3.46 -8.15 -12.13
CA LEU A 194 4.89 -7.90 -12.15
C LEU A 194 5.59 -8.73 -11.06
N LEU A 195 6.88 -8.98 -11.24
CA LEU A 195 7.76 -9.58 -10.26
C LEU A 195 8.05 -8.62 -9.12
N ALA A 196 8.10 -9.10 -7.89
CA ALA A 196 8.26 -8.26 -6.72
C ALA A 196 8.85 -9.04 -5.55
N GLY A 197 9.87 -8.48 -4.90
CA GLY A 197 10.48 -9.10 -3.74
C GLY A 197 11.01 -8.10 -2.72
N PHE A 198 11.34 -8.60 -1.53
CA PHE A 198 11.82 -7.77 -0.44
C PHE A 198 13.30 -7.44 -0.57
N VAL A 199 13.63 -6.22 -0.17
CA VAL A 199 15.03 -5.78 -0.08
C VAL A 199 15.70 -6.44 1.11
N GLU A 200 16.85 -7.07 0.87
CA GLU A 200 17.65 -7.71 1.92
C GLU A 200 18.59 -6.73 2.63
N ALA A 201 19.09 -7.13 3.80
CA ALA A 201 20.01 -6.31 4.60
C ALA A 201 21.31 -6.03 3.84
N GLY A 202 21.61 -4.74 3.62
CA GLY A 202 22.82 -4.31 2.91
C GLY A 202 22.68 -4.25 1.39
N GLU A 203 21.50 -4.46 0.86
CA GLU A 203 21.20 -4.46 -0.57
C GLU A 203 20.66 -3.10 -1.04
N SER A 204 21.04 -2.65 -2.25
CA SER A 204 20.37 -1.53 -2.92
C SER A 204 19.13 -2.00 -3.68
N PHE A 205 18.23 -1.08 -4.02
CA PHE A 205 17.03 -1.42 -4.79
C PHE A 205 17.36 -2.02 -6.16
N GLU A 206 18.38 -1.50 -6.85
CA GLU A 206 18.76 -1.98 -8.17
C GLU A 206 19.34 -3.40 -8.11
N VAL A 207 20.11 -3.70 -7.07
CA VAL A 207 20.64 -5.06 -6.82
C VAL A 207 19.50 -6.01 -6.48
N CYS A 208 18.56 -5.58 -5.63
CA CYS A 208 17.35 -6.34 -5.29
C CYS A 208 16.54 -6.69 -6.55
N VAL A 209 16.28 -5.72 -7.43
CA VAL A 209 15.59 -5.99 -8.70
C VAL A 209 16.31 -7.08 -9.52
N ALA A 210 17.63 -6.97 -9.66
CA ALA A 210 18.40 -7.93 -10.45
C ALA A 210 18.42 -9.33 -9.81
N ARG A 211 18.50 -9.41 -8.48
CA ARG A 211 18.46 -10.65 -7.70
C ARG A 211 17.09 -11.32 -7.82
N GLU A 212 16.02 -10.62 -7.48
CA GLU A 212 14.65 -11.17 -7.48
C GLU A 212 14.26 -11.71 -8.86
N ILE A 213 14.51 -10.95 -9.92
CA ILE A 213 14.20 -11.42 -11.29
C ILE A 213 15.01 -12.67 -11.65
N ARG A 214 16.26 -12.74 -11.20
CA ARG A 214 17.11 -13.91 -11.44
C ARG A 214 16.68 -15.13 -10.64
N GLU A 215 16.27 -14.94 -9.39
CA GLU A 215 15.83 -16.01 -8.49
C GLU A 215 14.47 -16.55 -8.91
N GLU A 216 13.50 -15.66 -9.14
CA GLU A 216 12.11 -16.03 -9.46
C GLU A 216 11.96 -16.64 -10.87
N ILE A 217 12.63 -16.07 -11.88
CA ILE A 217 12.41 -16.46 -13.28
C ILE A 217 13.69 -16.74 -14.10
N GLY A 218 14.88 -16.63 -13.52
CA GLY A 218 16.17 -16.97 -14.16
C GLY A 218 16.69 -15.93 -15.15
N LEU A 219 16.05 -14.79 -15.35
CA LEU A 219 16.50 -13.77 -16.29
C LEU A 219 17.57 -12.86 -15.71
N THR A 220 18.52 -12.46 -16.54
CA THR A 220 19.46 -11.39 -16.23
C THR A 220 18.95 -10.08 -16.84
N VAL A 221 18.82 -9.05 -15.99
CA VAL A 221 18.35 -7.73 -16.40
C VAL A 221 19.46 -6.68 -16.42
N ARG A 222 19.23 -5.61 -17.15
CA ARG A 222 20.08 -4.42 -17.25
C ARG A 222 19.24 -3.16 -17.30
N ASP A 223 19.88 -2.00 -17.18
CA ASP A 223 19.21 -0.69 -17.27
C ASP A 223 18.01 -0.57 -16.32
N VAL A 224 18.21 -0.97 -15.06
CA VAL A 224 17.20 -0.85 -14.00
C VAL A 224 16.90 0.63 -13.74
N ARG A 225 15.63 1.06 -13.90
CA ARG A 225 15.20 2.45 -13.78
C ARG A 225 14.03 2.58 -12.83
N TYR A 226 14.14 3.51 -11.89
CA TYR A 226 13.07 3.85 -10.95
C TYR A 226 11.90 4.55 -11.64
N LEU A 227 10.67 4.18 -11.26
CA LEU A 227 9.42 4.73 -11.78
C LEU A 227 8.62 5.51 -10.73
N GLY A 228 8.56 4.99 -9.51
CA GLY A 228 7.76 5.57 -8.44
C GLY A 228 7.63 4.63 -7.27
N SER A 229 6.94 5.04 -6.22
CA SER A 229 6.72 4.20 -5.04
C SER A 229 5.29 4.32 -4.53
N GLN A 230 4.85 3.33 -3.74
CA GLN A 230 3.52 3.30 -3.15
C GLN A 230 3.56 2.63 -1.78
N PRO A 231 2.98 3.25 -0.72
CA PRO A 231 2.70 2.56 0.52
C PRO A 231 1.78 1.35 0.28
N TRP A 232 2.13 0.23 0.90
CA TRP A 232 1.36 -1.01 0.81
C TRP A 232 1.20 -1.61 2.20
N PRO A 233 0.27 -1.06 3.03
CA PRO A 233 0.18 -1.38 4.47
C PRO A 233 -0.46 -2.75 4.73
N PHE A 234 -0.06 -3.78 3.98
CA PHE A 234 -0.52 -5.17 4.07
C PHE A 234 0.67 -6.14 4.28
N PRO A 235 1.27 -6.21 5.50
CA PRO A 235 0.94 -5.36 6.66
C PRO A 235 1.67 -4.00 6.71
N ARG A 236 2.87 -3.82 6.04
CA ARG A 236 3.72 -2.63 6.23
C ARG A 236 4.76 -2.39 5.14
N SER A 237 4.49 -2.82 3.92
CA SER A 237 5.45 -2.67 2.82
C SER A 237 5.44 -1.26 2.22
N LEU A 238 6.59 -0.87 1.67
CA LEU A 238 6.73 0.21 0.70
C LEU A 238 7.12 -0.42 -0.63
N MET A 239 6.21 -0.41 -1.60
CA MET A 239 6.51 -0.87 -2.95
C MET A 239 7.31 0.18 -3.70
N VAL A 240 8.45 -0.20 -4.26
CA VAL A 240 9.35 0.66 -5.04
C VAL A 240 9.38 0.14 -6.47
N GLY A 241 8.76 0.88 -7.39
CA GLY A 241 8.52 0.48 -8.77
C GLY A 241 9.69 0.78 -9.70
N PHE A 242 10.01 -0.20 -10.52
CA PHE A 242 11.08 -0.14 -11.52
C PHE A 242 10.60 -0.69 -12.86
N HIS A 243 11.35 -0.38 -13.91
CA HIS A 243 11.44 -1.19 -15.12
C HIS A 243 12.89 -1.57 -15.40
N ALA A 244 13.07 -2.66 -16.13
CA ALA A 244 14.39 -3.15 -16.53
C ALA A 244 14.33 -3.84 -17.89
N LEU A 245 15.48 -3.90 -18.58
CA LEU A 245 15.61 -4.58 -19.85
C LEU A 245 16.11 -6.01 -19.66
N ALA A 246 15.54 -6.95 -20.40
CA ALA A 246 16.08 -8.30 -20.55
C ALA A 246 16.12 -8.71 -22.04
N ASP A 247 17.03 -9.62 -22.36
CA ASP A 247 17.06 -10.27 -23.66
C ASP A 247 15.92 -11.29 -23.74
N PRO A 248 14.99 -11.17 -24.70
CA PRO A 248 13.86 -12.08 -24.84
C PRO A 248 14.24 -13.51 -25.25
N ASP A 249 15.47 -13.74 -25.70
CA ASP A 249 15.96 -15.06 -26.06
C ASP A 249 16.48 -15.87 -24.86
N GLN A 250 16.60 -15.22 -23.67
CA GLN A 250 16.88 -15.92 -22.42
C GLN A 250 15.73 -16.87 -22.06
N LYS A 251 16.09 -18.04 -21.54
CA LYS A 251 15.11 -19.03 -21.08
C LYS A 251 14.68 -18.75 -19.64
N PHE A 252 13.40 -18.86 -19.38
CA PHE A 252 12.88 -18.87 -18.02
C PHE A 252 13.36 -20.09 -17.25
N SER A 253 13.68 -19.90 -15.97
CA SER A 253 14.03 -20.95 -15.03
C SER A 253 13.39 -20.62 -13.67
N PHE A 254 12.56 -21.51 -13.15
CA PHE A 254 11.82 -21.37 -11.89
C PHE A 254 12.52 -22.20 -10.83
N ASN A 255 13.25 -21.57 -9.91
CA ASN A 255 14.16 -22.28 -9.01
C ASN A 255 13.64 -22.41 -7.58
N ASP A 256 12.76 -21.50 -7.15
CA ASP A 256 12.27 -21.40 -5.75
C ASP A 256 10.84 -21.94 -5.55
N GLY A 257 10.11 -22.18 -6.65
CA GLY A 257 8.73 -22.65 -6.62
C GLY A 257 7.70 -21.56 -6.27
N GLU A 258 8.10 -20.29 -6.13
CA GLU A 258 7.20 -19.18 -5.90
C GLU A 258 6.43 -18.81 -7.17
N ILE A 259 7.13 -18.74 -8.30
CA ILE A 259 6.55 -18.47 -9.61
C ILE A 259 6.18 -19.79 -10.29
N ALA A 260 4.90 -19.95 -10.62
CA ALA A 260 4.40 -21.11 -11.36
C ALA A 260 4.47 -20.91 -12.89
N GLU A 261 4.45 -19.66 -13.35
CA GLU A 261 4.41 -19.35 -14.77
C GLU A 261 4.92 -17.93 -15.02
N ALA A 262 5.75 -17.73 -16.02
CA ALA A 262 6.12 -16.43 -16.56
C ALA A 262 6.16 -16.50 -18.07
N ALA A 263 5.74 -15.44 -18.74
CA ALA A 263 5.73 -15.35 -20.19
C ALA A 263 5.95 -13.91 -20.66
N TRP A 264 6.44 -13.79 -21.88
CA TRP A 264 6.45 -12.56 -22.63
C TRP A 264 5.08 -12.28 -23.23
N PHE A 265 4.52 -11.14 -22.92
CA PHE A 265 3.25 -10.65 -23.45
C PHE A 265 3.50 -9.45 -24.34
N THR A 266 2.85 -9.40 -25.48
CA THR A 266 2.88 -8.22 -26.35
C THR A 266 2.10 -7.07 -25.75
N ARG A 267 2.42 -5.86 -26.17
CA ARG A 267 1.69 -4.65 -25.76
C ARG A 267 0.21 -4.72 -26.13
N GLU A 268 -0.11 -5.33 -27.27
CA GLU A 268 -1.49 -5.56 -27.72
C GLU A 268 -2.25 -6.50 -26.77
N GLU A 269 -1.65 -7.63 -26.35
CA GLU A 269 -2.25 -8.55 -25.38
C GLU A 269 -2.47 -7.88 -24.03
N VAL A 270 -1.52 -7.07 -23.60
CA VAL A 270 -1.64 -6.31 -22.33
C VAL A 270 -2.74 -5.26 -22.45
N ARG A 271 -2.84 -4.52 -23.54
CA ARG A 271 -3.94 -3.55 -23.79
C ARG A 271 -5.31 -4.23 -23.78
N ALA A 272 -5.45 -5.36 -24.46
CA ALA A 272 -6.68 -6.15 -24.45
C ALA A 272 -7.07 -6.63 -23.03
N ALA A 273 -6.08 -7.06 -22.23
CA ALA A 273 -6.31 -7.46 -20.85
C ALA A 273 -6.71 -6.28 -19.96
N LEU A 274 -6.13 -5.09 -20.16
CA LEU A 274 -6.50 -3.87 -19.46
C LEU A 274 -7.95 -3.45 -19.70
N GLU A 275 -8.43 -3.61 -20.95
CA GLU A 275 -9.82 -3.34 -21.34
C GLU A 275 -10.80 -4.37 -20.78
N ALA A 276 -10.40 -5.65 -20.71
CA ALA A 276 -11.23 -6.73 -20.19
C ALA A 276 -11.54 -6.58 -18.69
N GLY A 277 -10.71 -5.87 -17.93
CA GLY A 277 -10.91 -5.66 -16.49
C GLY A 277 -9.69 -6.01 -15.63
N ASP A 278 -9.96 -6.44 -14.41
CA ASP A 278 -8.93 -6.83 -13.44
C ASP A 278 -9.29 -8.15 -12.72
N TRP A 279 -8.47 -8.52 -11.74
CA TRP A 279 -8.64 -9.73 -10.93
C TRP A 279 -10.01 -9.85 -10.25
N THR A 280 -10.73 -8.73 -10.06
CA THR A 280 -12.01 -8.66 -9.35
C THR A 280 -13.22 -8.61 -10.30
N SER A 281 -12.99 -8.39 -11.58
CA SER A 281 -14.06 -8.10 -12.55
C SER A 281 -14.88 -9.31 -12.98
N GLY A 282 -14.43 -10.54 -12.69
CA GLY A 282 -15.08 -11.77 -13.18
C GLY A 282 -14.99 -11.97 -14.71
N ALA A 283 -14.17 -11.17 -15.41
CA ALA A 283 -14.03 -11.23 -16.85
C ALA A 283 -13.53 -12.59 -17.34
N GLU A 284 -14.00 -13.05 -18.49
CA GLU A 284 -13.58 -14.28 -19.14
C GLU A 284 -12.28 -14.14 -19.97
N SER A 285 -11.41 -13.18 -19.64
CA SER A 285 -10.13 -12.98 -20.30
C SER A 285 -9.14 -14.07 -19.95
N LYS A 286 -8.25 -14.42 -20.88
CA LYS A 286 -7.12 -15.35 -20.64
C LYS A 286 -6.04 -14.73 -19.76
N LEU A 287 -5.95 -13.40 -19.72
CA LEU A 287 -5.02 -12.61 -18.91
C LEU A 287 -5.81 -11.62 -18.07
N LEU A 288 -5.68 -11.71 -16.75
CA LEU A 288 -6.24 -10.78 -15.78
C LEU A 288 -5.08 -10.09 -15.03
N LEU A 289 -5.14 -8.78 -14.97
CA LEU A 289 -4.11 -7.93 -14.39
C LEU A 289 -4.52 -7.39 -13.01
N PRO A 290 -3.57 -6.88 -12.20
CA PRO A 290 -3.88 -6.31 -10.89
C PRO A 290 -4.91 -5.20 -10.95
N GLY A 291 -5.67 -5.03 -9.87
CA GLY A 291 -6.62 -3.93 -9.70
C GLY A 291 -5.94 -2.57 -9.59
N SER A 292 -6.72 -1.50 -9.82
CA SER A 292 -6.26 -0.11 -9.90
C SER A 292 -5.59 0.44 -8.63
N ILE A 293 -5.78 -0.22 -7.48
CA ILE A 293 -5.11 0.17 -6.24
C ILE A 293 -3.61 -0.12 -6.26
N SER A 294 -3.17 -1.11 -7.04
CA SER A 294 -1.78 -1.57 -7.06
C SER A 294 -0.90 -0.72 -7.98
N ILE A 295 0.29 -0.35 -7.50
CA ILE A 295 1.33 0.26 -8.36
C ILE A 295 1.67 -0.64 -9.56
N ALA A 296 1.55 -1.96 -9.46
CA ALA A 296 1.74 -2.88 -10.59
C ALA A 296 0.81 -2.50 -11.77
N ARG A 297 -0.46 -2.20 -11.49
CA ARG A 297 -1.42 -1.76 -12.52
C ARG A 297 -0.97 -0.46 -13.18
N VAL A 298 -0.56 0.53 -12.40
CA VAL A 298 -0.10 1.82 -12.91
C VAL A 298 1.14 1.67 -13.79
N ILE A 299 2.09 0.82 -13.41
CA ILE A 299 3.29 0.53 -14.20
C ILE A 299 2.91 -0.16 -15.52
N ILE A 300 2.06 -1.19 -15.46
CA ILE A 300 1.60 -1.94 -16.66
C ILE A 300 0.86 -1.00 -17.63
N GLU A 301 -0.06 -0.19 -17.14
CA GLU A 301 -0.81 0.80 -17.94
C GLU A 301 0.11 1.82 -18.59
N SER A 302 1.12 2.30 -17.83
CA SER A 302 2.07 3.29 -18.33
C SER A 302 2.94 2.72 -19.46
N TRP A 303 3.42 1.48 -19.30
CA TRP A 303 4.16 0.79 -20.35
C TRP A 303 3.27 0.49 -21.56
N ALA A 304 2.06 -0.03 -21.36
CA ALA A 304 1.16 -0.39 -22.44
C ALA A 304 0.72 0.82 -23.28
N ALA A 305 0.68 2.00 -22.69
CA ALA A 305 0.30 3.23 -23.37
C ALA A 305 1.46 4.01 -24.01
N HIS A 306 2.70 3.53 -23.81
CA HIS A 306 3.89 4.11 -24.44
C HIS A 306 4.08 3.47 -25.82
N ASP A 307 4.26 4.28 -26.85
CA ASP A 307 4.46 3.84 -28.25
C ASP A 307 5.94 3.57 -28.57
#